data_28967dd7bfa513cf3c66437f25b8fd75
#
_entry.id   28967dd7bfa513cf3c66437f25b8fd75
#
_cell.length_a   1.000
_cell.length_b   1.000
_cell.length_c   1.000
_cell.angle_alpha   90.00
_cell.angle_beta   90.00
_cell.angle_gamma   90.00
#
_symmetry.space_group_name_H-M   'P 1'
#
loop_
_entity.id
_entity.type
_entity.pdbx_description
1 polymer ?
#
loop_
_entity_poly.entity_id
_entity_poly.type
_entity_poly.pdbx_seq_one_letter_code
_entity_poly.pdbx_strand_id
1 'polypeptide(L)'
;MSNEPAGSLWLRRGRLRDGSLVDIRVVDGRVAAVEPVSNDRVGSSLDGWLVLPALGEPHAHLDKALTAERVPNPSGDLMGAIGAWVAAEERGEFGLEEMTARAIAAIRKLVANGVTTIRTHVNVGESDPRHVHLRAVRAARYATRHLADVQIVALMHSPLAGAHGAGNRRALREALSMGVDLVG
;
A
#
# COMPACT_ATOMS: atom_id res chain seq x y z
N MET A 1 42.63 4.79 -1.06
CA MET A 1 41.50 5.01 -1.96
C MET A 1 40.50 3.88 -1.65
N SER A 2 39.38 4.19 -0.99
CA SER A 2 38.38 3.19 -0.60
C SER A 2 37.70 2.65 -1.85
N ASN A 3 37.84 1.34 -2.06
CA ASN A 3 37.22 0.62 -3.19
C ASN A 3 35.73 0.39 -2.86
N GLU A 4 34.94 1.48 -2.74
CA GLU A 4 33.50 1.36 -2.48
C GLU A 4 32.78 0.96 -3.78
N PRO A 5 31.83 0.01 -3.69
CA PRO A 5 31.04 -0.39 -4.85
C PRO A 5 30.26 0.80 -5.41
N ALA A 6 30.12 0.87 -6.73
CA ALA A 6 29.23 1.83 -7.38
C ALA A 6 27.81 1.67 -6.80
N GLY A 7 27.15 2.79 -6.45
CA GLY A 7 25.84 2.77 -5.79
C GLY A 7 25.87 2.65 -4.26
N SER A 8 27.04 2.74 -3.63
CA SER A 8 27.20 2.79 -2.17
C SER A 8 26.96 4.20 -1.62
N LEU A 9 26.21 4.29 -0.52
CA LEU A 9 25.92 5.51 0.21
C LEU A 9 26.08 5.27 1.70
N TRP A 10 26.76 6.19 2.41
CA TRP A 10 26.75 6.23 3.86
C TRP A 10 25.77 7.28 4.39
N LEU A 11 24.86 6.84 5.28
CA LEU A 11 24.03 7.70 6.10
C LEU A 11 24.67 7.73 7.49
N ARG A 12 25.20 8.89 7.87
CA ARG A 12 26.08 9.02 9.05
C ARG A 12 25.30 9.55 10.25
N ARG A 13 25.69 9.10 11.44
CA ARG A 13 25.19 9.61 12.73
C ARG A 13 23.66 9.49 12.88
N GLY A 14 23.08 8.39 12.37
CA GLY A 14 21.69 8.04 12.63
C GLY A 14 21.52 7.56 14.07
N ARG A 15 20.43 7.94 14.75
CA ARG A 15 20.10 7.49 16.10
C ARG A 15 19.17 6.30 16.04
N LEU A 16 19.52 5.19 16.65
CA LEU A 16 18.64 4.04 16.83
C LEU A 16 17.69 4.21 18.02
N ARG A 17 16.70 3.32 18.15
CA ARG A 17 15.70 3.36 19.23
C ARG A 17 16.28 3.24 20.64
N ASP A 18 17.41 2.58 20.79
CA ASP A 18 18.14 2.44 22.06
C ASP A 18 18.99 3.67 22.39
N GLY A 19 18.98 4.69 21.54
CA GLY A 19 19.74 5.93 21.68
C GLY A 19 21.14 5.88 21.08
N SER A 20 21.63 4.72 20.62
CA SER A 20 22.95 4.60 20.01
C SER A 20 23.02 5.38 18.70
N LEU A 21 24.20 5.97 18.43
CA LEU A 21 24.50 6.62 17.16
C LEU A 21 25.30 5.66 16.29
N VAL A 22 24.86 5.53 15.04
CA VAL A 22 25.43 4.60 14.06
C VAL A 22 25.60 5.27 12.70
N ASP A 23 26.50 4.70 11.91
CA ASP A 23 26.58 4.95 10.47
C ASP A 23 25.99 3.76 9.73
N ILE A 24 25.17 4.03 8.72
CA ILE A 24 24.43 3.02 7.96
C ILE A 24 24.95 3.02 6.52
N ARG A 25 25.44 1.89 6.06
CA ARG A 25 25.81 1.71 4.66
C ARG A 25 24.63 1.18 3.87
N VAL A 26 24.30 1.86 2.78
CA VAL A 26 23.29 1.45 1.82
C VAL A 26 23.98 1.12 0.51
N VAL A 27 23.68 -0.04 -0.05
CA VAL A 27 24.17 -0.51 -1.36
C VAL A 27 22.96 -0.98 -2.16
N ASP A 28 22.80 -0.47 -3.35
CA ASP A 28 21.69 -0.81 -4.25
C ASP A 28 20.31 -0.70 -3.56
N GLY A 29 20.12 0.38 -2.77
CA GLY A 29 18.87 0.65 -2.03
C GLY A 29 18.61 -0.25 -0.82
N ARG A 30 19.58 -1.07 -0.39
CA ARG A 30 19.47 -1.96 0.77
C ARG A 30 20.49 -1.62 1.85
N VAL A 31 20.11 -1.77 3.11
CA VAL A 31 21.03 -1.65 4.24
C VAL A 31 22.02 -2.81 4.17
N ALA A 32 23.29 -2.50 3.91
CA ALA A 32 24.37 -3.47 3.82
C ALA A 32 25.16 -3.60 5.13
N ALA A 33 25.23 -2.51 5.95
CA ALA A 33 25.88 -2.54 7.23
C ALA A 33 25.30 -1.46 8.16
N VAL A 34 25.36 -1.71 9.47
CA VAL A 34 25.10 -0.74 10.56
C VAL A 34 26.32 -0.81 11.48
N GLU A 35 27.05 0.28 11.59
CA GLU A 35 28.36 0.30 12.26
C GLU A 35 28.47 1.48 13.22
N PRO A 36 29.38 1.42 14.20
CA PRO A 36 29.67 2.57 15.05
C PRO A 36 30.09 3.79 14.21
N VAL A 37 29.78 4.98 14.73
CA VAL A 37 30.15 6.25 14.08
C VAL A 37 31.65 6.35 13.87
N SER A 38 32.06 6.71 12.65
CA SER A 38 33.44 7.00 12.30
C SER A 38 33.58 8.40 11.70
N ASN A 39 34.58 9.16 12.18
CA ASN A 39 34.86 10.48 11.66
C ASN A 39 35.48 10.48 10.24
N ASP A 40 36.12 9.38 9.88
CA ASP A 40 36.79 9.22 8.58
C ASP A 40 35.86 8.84 7.44
N ARG A 41 34.58 8.57 7.78
CA ARG A 41 33.59 8.11 6.82
C ARG A 41 32.97 9.29 6.07
N VAL A 42 32.90 9.19 4.77
CA VAL A 42 32.26 10.19 3.88
C VAL A 42 30.82 9.78 3.59
N GLY A 43 29.87 10.69 3.74
CA GLY A 43 28.45 10.42 3.47
C GLY A 43 27.52 11.51 4.02
N SER A 44 26.22 11.34 3.84
CA SER A 44 25.19 12.28 4.31
C SER A 44 25.00 12.17 5.82
N SER A 45 25.11 13.29 6.55
CA SER A 45 24.83 13.30 7.98
C SER A 45 23.32 13.32 8.25
N LEU A 46 22.88 12.47 9.18
CA LEU A 46 21.52 12.46 9.71
C LEU A 46 21.40 13.31 10.99
N ASP A 47 22.50 13.88 11.48
CA ASP A 47 22.58 14.76 12.65
C ASP A 47 21.85 14.27 13.92
N GLY A 48 21.86 12.96 14.12
CA GLY A 48 21.18 12.31 15.23
C GLY A 48 19.68 12.10 15.06
N TRP A 49 19.15 12.25 13.85
CA TRP A 49 17.77 11.89 13.54
C TRP A 49 17.50 10.43 13.84
N LEU A 50 16.30 10.16 14.36
CA LEU A 50 15.87 8.80 14.65
C LEU A 50 15.69 8.00 13.34
N VAL A 51 16.36 6.86 13.28
CA VAL A 51 16.23 5.91 12.19
C VAL A 51 15.32 4.76 12.63
N LEU A 52 14.28 4.54 11.88
CA LEU A 52 13.31 3.47 12.09
C LEU A 52 13.24 2.57 10.86
N PRO A 53 12.81 1.30 11.02
CA PRO A 53 12.34 0.53 9.88
C PRO A 53 11.25 1.28 9.12
N ALA A 54 11.17 1.07 7.81
CA ALA A 54 10.09 1.63 7.01
C ALA A 54 8.73 1.22 7.57
N LEU A 55 7.75 2.13 7.49
CA LEU A 55 6.41 1.90 8.00
C LEU A 55 5.64 0.95 7.09
N GLY A 56 4.71 0.19 7.67
CA GLY A 56 3.72 -0.61 6.96
C GLY A 56 2.31 -0.06 7.17
N GLU A 57 1.50 -0.03 6.12
CA GLU A 57 0.07 0.19 6.19
C GLU A 57 -0.64 -1.16 6.12
N PRO A 58 -1.13 -1.71 7.27
CA PRO A 58 -1.65 -3.07 7.32
C PRO A 58 -3.09 -3.19 6.82
N HIS A 59 -3.83 -2.09 6.67
CA HIS A 59 -5.26 -2.10 6.36
C HIS A 59 -5.71 -0.87 5.56
N ALA A 60 -5.45 -0.86 4.27
CA ALA A 60 -5.95 0.16 3.35
C ALA A 60 -7.14 -0.36 2.53
N HIS A 61 -7.89 0.57 1.93
CA HIS A 61 -8.86 0.34 0.87
C HIS A 61 -8.53 1.27 -0.30
N LEU A 62 -7.53 0.90 -1.11
CA LEU A 62 -7.02 1.76 -2.19
C LEU A 62 -8.06 2.03 -3.29
N ASP A 63 -8.98 1.12 -3.50
CA ASP A 63 -10.11 1.28 -4.43
C ASP A 63 -11.08 2.39 -3.97
N LYS A 64 -11.15 2.67 -2.67
CA LYS A 64 -12.04 3.66 -2.05
C LYS A 64 -11.32 4.91 -1.53
N ALA A 65 -9.99 4.89 -1.51
CA ALA A 65 -9.20 5.98 -0.97
C ALA A 65 -9.48 7.31 -1.67
N LEU A 66 -9.36 8.42 -0.92
CA LEU A 66 -9.50 9.79 -1.43
C LEU A 66 -10.88 10.10 -2.05
N THR A 67 -11.96 9.51 -1.52
CA THR A 67 -13.34 9.78 -1.97
C THR A 67 -14.16 10.64 -1.02
N ALA A 68 -13.67 10.95 0.18
CA ALA A 68 -14.43 11.60 1.23
C ALA A 68 -15.03 12.97 0.82
N GLU A 69 -14.37 13.72 -0.02
CA GLU A 69 -14.86 15.02 -0.52
C GLU A 69 -16.00 14.85 -1.54
N ARG A 70 -16.03 13.74 -2.27
CA ARG A 70 -17.03 13.44 -3.30
C ARG A 70 -18.21 12.63 -2.76
N VAL A 71 -17.94 11.80 -1.75
CA VAL A 71 -18.92 10.90 -1.12
C VAL A 71 -19.02 11.27 0.35
N PRO A 72 -19.83 12.28 0.69
CA PRO A 72 -19.97 12.71 2.05
C PRO A 72 -20.68 11.65 2.90
N ASN A 73 -20.20 11.49 4.14
CA ASN A 73 -20.82 10.63 5.14
C ASN A 73 -21.44 11.51 6.25
N PRO A 74 -22.68 11.98 6.10
CA PRO A 74 -23.27 12.89 7.06
C PRO A 74 -23.57 12.27 8.42
N SER A 75 -23.73 10.94 8.50
CA SER A 75 -23.92 10.24 9.78
C SER A 75 -22.62 10.07 10.58
N GLY A 76 -21.46 10.14 9.92
CA GLY A 76 -20.15 10.00 10.55
C GLY A 76 -19.82 8.59 11.04
N ASP A 77 -20.67 7.61 10.77
CA ASP A 77 -20.46 6.21 11.17
C ASP A 77 -20.07 5.31 9.98
N LEU A 78 -19.66 4.08 10.28
CA LEU A 78 -19.20 3.11 9.28
C LEU A 78 -20.32 2.73 8.29
N MET A 79 -21.54 2.52 8.77
CA MET A 79 -22.64 2.08 7.90
C MET A 79 -23.09 3.19 6.97
N GLY A 80 -23.08 4.44 7.42
CA GLY A 80 -23.32 5.60 6.58
C GLY A 80 -22.24 5.75 5.50
N ALA A 81 -20.97 5.55 5.84
CA ALA A 81 -19.89 5.58 4.86
C ALA A 81 -20.05 4.49 3.79
N ILE A 82 -20.36 3.26 4.19
CA ILE A 82 -20.60 2.14 3.28
C ILE A 82 -21.79 2.44 2.36
N GLY A 83 -22.93 2.87 2.93
CA GLY A 83 -24.13 3.17 2.17
C GLY A 83 -23.93 4.31 1.16
N ALA A 84 -23.27 5.39 1.58
CA ALA A 84 -22.97 6.52 0.70
C ALA A 84 -22.06 6.09 -0.46
N TRP A 85 -21.05 5.26 -0.17
CA TRP A 85 -20.12 4.77 -1.19
C TRP A 85 -20.80 3.84 -2.19
N VAL A 86 -21.61 2.89 -1.73
CA VAL A 86 -22.40 1.97 -2.59
C VAL A 86 -23.35 2.77 -3.49
N ALA A 87 -24.06 3.75 -2.94
CA ALA A 87 -24.97 4.59 -3.73
C ALA A 87 -24.24 5.40 -4.81
N ALA A 88 -23.02 5.88 -4.53
CA ALA A 88 -22.18 6.56 -5.52
C ALA A 88 -21.69 5.60 -6.63
N GLU A 89 -21.36 4.37 -6.26
CA GLU A 89 -21.00 3.33 -7.21
C GLU A 89 -22.17 2.96 -8.15
N GLU A 90 -23.37 2.79 -7.59
CA GLU A 90 -24.59 2.52 -8.37
C GLU A 90 -24.93 3.65 -9.36
N ARG A 91 -24.58 4.89 -9.03
CA ARG A 91 -24.68 6.04 -9.95
C ARG A 91 -23.58 6.09 -11.01
N GLY A 92 -22.62 5.14 -10.99
CA GLY A 92 -21.52 5.08 -11.94
C GLY A 92 -20.44 6.14 -11.74
N GLU A 93 -20.29 6.68 -10.54
CA GLU A 93 -19.31 7.75 -10.24
C GLU A 93 -17.86 7.26 -10.27
N PHE A 94 -17.63 5.94 -10.22
CA PHE A 94 -16.31 5.32 -10.14
C PHE A 94 -16.03 4.40 -11.33
N GLY A 95 -15.07 4.80 -12.15
CA GLY A 95 -14.58 4.01 -13.27
C GLY A 95 -13.19 3.44 -13.02
N LEU A 96 -12.80 2.50 -13.89
CA LEU A 96 -11.50 1.82 -13.78
C LEU A 96 -10.33 2.81 -13.77
N GLU A 97 -10.31 3.77 -14.67
CA GLU A 97 -9.22 4.74 -14.82
C GLU A 97 -9.15 5.69 -13.62
N GLU A 98 -10.31 6.18 -13.19
CA GLU A 98 -10.45 7.07 -12.04
C GLU A 98 -9.98 6.39 -10.75
N MET A 99 -10.47 5.17 -10.47
CA MET A 99 -10.02 4.38 -9.32
C MET A 99 -8.52 4.10 -9.37
N THR A 100 -7.99 3.76 -10.55
CA THR A 100 -6.55 3.54 -10.73
C THR A 100 -5.75 4.78 -10.36
N ALA A 101 -6.16 5.95 -10.87
CA ALA A 101 -5.49 7.21 -10.58
C ALA A 101 -5.51 7.56 -9.09
N ARG A 102 -6.66 7.39 -8.41
CA ARG A 102 -6.80 7.61 -6.97
C ARG A 102 -5.94 6.63 -6.15
N ALA A 103 -5.94 5.36 -6.51
CA ALA A 103 -5.12 4.36 -5.84
C ALA A 103 -3.62 4.70 -5.96
N ILE A 104 -3.14 5.13 -7.13
CA ILE A 104 -1.76 5.60 -7.33
C ILE A 104 -1.49 6.82 -6.45
N ALA A 105 -2.40 7.79 -6.40
CA ALA A 105 -2.25 8.99 -5.58
C ALA A 105 -2.18 8.64 -4.08
N ALA A 106 -3.02 7.71 -3.61
CA ALA A 106 -3.01 7.23 -2.24
C ALA A 106 -1.70 6.51 -1.88
N ILE A 107 -1.21 5.61 -2.76
CA ILE A 107 0.08 4.94 -2.57
C ILE A 107 1.21 5.97 -2.46
N ARG A 108 1.25 6.95 -3.35
CA ARG A 108 2.27 8.01 -3.31
C ARG A 108 2.22 8.83 -2.02
N LYS A 109 1.02 9.11 -1.50
CA LYS A 109 0.86 9.79 -0.20
C LYS A 109 1.41 8.95 0.95
N LEU A 110 1.13 7.64 0.96
CA LEU A 110 1.67 6.72 1.97
C LEU A 110 3.20 6.66 1.88
N VAL A 111 3.76 6.52 0.69
CA VAL A 111 5.21 6.48 0.46
C VAL A 111 5.88 7.79 0.90
N ALA A 112 5.28 8.94 0.62
CA ALA A 112 5.78 10.25 1.07
C ALA A 112 5.82 10.39 2.60
N ASN A 113 5.09 9.54 3.33
CA ASN A 113 5.10 9.44 4.78
C ASN A 113 5.89 8.23 5.31
N GLY A 114 6.76 7.63 4.49
CA GLY A 114 7.68 6.56 4.90
C GLY A 114 7.10 5.15 4.87
N VAL A 115 5.92 4.95 4.28
CA VAL A 115 5.31 3.61 4.13
C VAL A 115 5.87 2.96 2.87
N THR A 116 6.41 1.74 3.00
CA THR A 116 6.94 0.96 1.86
C THR A 116 6.24 -0.37 1.65
N THR A 117 5.36 -0.77 2.57
CA THR A 117 4.53 -1.99 2.46
C THR A 117 3.09 -1.64 2.76
N ILE A 118 2.18 -1.97 1.86
CA ILE A 118 0.76 -1.63 1.95
C ILE A 118 -0.05 -2.90 1.77
N ARG A 119 -0.95 -3.21 2.72
CA ARG A 119 -1.96 -4.25 2.55
C ARG A 119 -3.29 -3.60 2.29
N THR A 120 -3.87 -3.84 1.12
CA THR A 120 -5.15 -3.26 0.71
C THR A 120 -6.22 -4.32 0.56
N HIS A 121 -7.38 -4.07 1.14
CA HIS A 121 -8.58 -4.89 1.02
C HIS A 121 -9.42 -4.35 -0.13
N VAL A 122 -9.75 -5.20 -1.09
CA VAL A 122 -10.46 -4.84 -2.32
C VAL A 122 -11.74 -5.66 -2.42
N ASN A 123 -12.86 -5.02 -2.63
CA ASN A 123 -14.15 -5.70 -2.79
C ASN A 123 -14.09 -6.70 -3.95
N VAL A 124 -14.54 -7.92 -3.66
CA VAL A 124 -14.70 -9.00 -4.64
C VAL A 124 -16.05 -9.69 -4.42
N GLY A 125 -16.88 -9.72 -5.43
CA GLY A 125 -18.20 -10.32 -5.36
C GLY A 125 -18.90 -10.35 -6.70
N GLU A 126 -20.05 -11.02 -6.75
CA GLU A 126 -20.87 -11.15 -7.95
C GLU A 126 -21.46 -9.82 -8.45
N SER A 127 -21.52 -8.80 -7.58
CA SER A 127 -21.95 -7.44 -7.93
C SER A 127 -20.97 -6.71 -8.84
N ASP A 128 -19.69 -7.10 -8.84
CA ASP A 128 -18.67 -6.58 -9.76
C ASP A 128 -18.14 -7.70 -10.70
N PRO A 129 -18.92 -8.14 -11.68
CA PRO A 129 -18.54 -9.25 -12.55
C PRO A 129 -17.36 -8.94 -13.49
N ARG A 130 -16.97 -7.67 -13.59
CA ARG A 130 -15.79 -7.25 -14.37
C ARG A 130 -14.56 -7.02 -13.49
N HIS A 131 -14.67 -7.22 -12.19
CA HIS A 131 -13.61 -7.00 -11.21
C HIS A 131 -12.96 -5.62 -11.34
N VAL A 132 -13.76 -4.58 -11.48
CA VAL A 132 -13.27 -3.21 -11.76
C VAL A 132 -12.37 -2.73 -10.63
N HIS A 133 -12.78 -2.97 -9.37
CA HIS A 133 -11.99 -2.64 -8.17
C HIS A 133 -10.63 -3.33 -8.18
N LEU A 134 -10.63 -4.64 -8.35
CA LEU A 134 -9.41 -5.45 -8.35
C LEU A 134 -8.49 -5.06 -9.51
N ARG A 135 -9.03 -4.82 -10.69
CA ARG A 135 -8.26 -4.37 -11.86
C ARG A 135 -7.61 -3.02 -11.62
N ALA A 136 -8.34 -2.07 -11.02
CA ALA A 136 -7.82 -0.74 -10.70
C ALA A 136 -6.64 -0.82 -9.72
N VAL A 137 -6.79 -1.56 -8.63
CA VAL A 137 -5.73 -1.70 -7.62
C VAL A 137 -4.53 -2.47 -8.16
N ARG A 138 -4.75 -3.50 -8.99
CA ARG A 138 -3.64 -4.21 -9.67
C ARG A 138 -2.87 -3.30 -10.62
N ALA A 139 -3.56 -2.46 -11.39
CA ALA A 139 -2.92 -1.48 -12.26
C ALA A 139 -2.10 -0.46 -11.46
N ALA A 140 -2.65 0.02 -10.33
CA ALA A 140 -1.95 0.92 -9.42
C ALA A 140 -0.72 0.25 -8.81
N ARG A 141 -0.83 -0.99 -8.31
CA ARG A 141 0.31 -1.80 -7.81
C ARG A 141 1.42 -1.91 -8.84
N TYR A 142 1.07 -2.24 -10.08
CA TYR A 142 2.06 -2.34 -11.16
C TYR A 142 2.74 -1.01 -11.44
N ALA A 143 2.00 0.08 -11.50
CA ALA A 143 2.53 1.42 -11.77
C ALA A 143 3.46 1.94 -10.66
N THR A 144 3.22 1.51 -9.41
CA THR A 144 3.97 1.98 -8.23
C THR A 144 4.94 0.94 -7.64
N ARG A 145 5.17 -0.19 -8.33
CA ARG A 145 6.01 -1.31 -7.86
C ARG A 145 7.45 -0.93 -7.50
N HIS A 146 7.93 0.21 -7.99
CA HIS A 146 9.25 0.76 -7.68
C HIS A 146 9.25 1.64 -6.42
N LEU A 147 8.08 1.93 -5.84
CA LEU A 147 7.91 2.78 -4.66
C LEU A 147 7.55 1.97 -3.42
N ALA A 148 6.64 1.01 -3.54
CA ALA A 148 6.14 0.23 -2.43
C ALA A 148 5.73 -1.18 -2.87
N ASP A 149 5.77 -2.12 -1.91
CA ASP A 149 5.16 -3.43 -2.03
C ASP A 149 3.68 -3.36 -1.63
N VAL A 150 2.78 -3.72 -2.55
CA VAL A 150 1.33 -3.67 -2.33
C VAL A 150 0.77 -5.08 -2.34
N GLN A 151 0.29 -5.54 -1.19
CA GLN A 151 -0.42 -6.82 -1.02
C GLN A 151 -1.92 -6.59 -1.17
N ILE A 152 -2.57 -7.41 -1.98
CA ILE A 152 -4.01 -7.33 -2.26
C ILE A 152 -4.74 -8.46 -1.54
N VAL A 153 -5.66 -8.08 -0.66
CA VAL A 153 -6.60 -9.00 0.00
C VAL A 153 -7.93 -8.94 -0.74
N ALA A 154 -8.41 -10.09 -1.22
CA ALA A 154 -9.77 -10.18 -1.73
C ALA A 154 -10.76 -10.10 -0.56
N LEU A 155 -11.41 -8.96 -0.37
CA LEU A 155 -12.48 -8.75 0.60
C LEU A 155 -13.79 -9.27 0.01
N MET A 156 -14.19 -10.45 0.48
CA MET A 156 -15.31 -11.18 -0.13
C MET A 156 -16.67 -10.67 0.30
N HIS A 157 -17.58 -10.56 -0.66
CA HIS A 157 -18.99 -10.34 -0.34
C HIS A 157 -19.66 -11.62 0.19
N SER A 158 -20.59 -11.46 1.11
CA SER A 158 -21.43 -12.55 1.65
C SER A 158 -22.70 -12.73 0.81
N PRO A 159 -23.26 -13.94 0.80
CA PRO A 159 -22.77 -15.18 1.40
C PRO A 159 -21.74 -15.88 0.52
N LEU A 160 -20.85 -16.67 1.13
CA LEU A 160 -19.97 -17.61 0.43
C LEU A 160 -20.51 -19.04 0.49
N ALA A 161 -21.26 -19.39 1.53
CA ALA A 161 -21.83 -20.71 1.72
C ALA A 161 -23.16 -20.91 0.99
N GLY A 162 -23.56 -22.18 0.81
CA GLY A 162 -24.84 -22.57 0.23
C GLY A 162 -25.03 -22.21 -1.25
N ALA A 163 -26.26 -22.35 -1.73
CA ALA A 163 -26.62 -22.07 -3.12
C ALA A 163 -26.47 -20.59 -3.47
N HIS A 164 -26.87 -19.69 -2.57
CA HIS A 164 -26.79 -18.25 -2.76
C HIS A 164 -25.35 -17.70 -2.81
N GLY A 165 -24.36 -18.45 -2.35
CA GLY A 165 -22.94 -18.09 -2.43
C GLY A 165 -22.25 -18.46 -3.74
N ALA A 166 -22.96 -19.06 -4.70
CA ALA A 166 -22.33 -19.58 -5.93
C ALA A 166 -21.65 -18.49 -6.76
N GLY A 167 -22.28 -17.32 -6.92
CA GLY A 167 -21.74 -16.15 -7.63
C GLY A 167 -20.47 -15.62 -6.96
N ASN A 168 -20.52 -15.41 -5.64
CA ASN A 168 -19.36 -14.92 -4.89
C ASN A 168 -18.18 -15.93 -4.91
N ARG A 169 -18.46 -17.25 -4.83
CA ARG A 169 -17.39 -18.27 -4.98
C ARG A 169 -16.78 -18.29 -6.38
N ARG A 170 -17.55 -17.98 -7.43
CA ARG A 170 -17.01 -17.81 -8.77
C ARG A 170 -16.11 -16.59 -8.83
N ALA A 171 -16.58 -15.43 -8.34
CA ALA A 171 -15.80 -14.21 -8.25
C ALA A 171 -14.48 -14.40 -7.47
N LEU A 172 -14.51 -15.17 -6.38
CA LEU A 172 -13.29 -15.53 -5.65
C LEU A 172 -12.29 -16.32 -6.50
N ARG A 173 -12.74 -17.35 -7.22
CA ARG A 173 -11.84 -18.13 -8.09
C ARG A 173 -11.22 -17.26 -9.19
N GLU A 174 -12.00 -16.36 -9.76
CA GLU A 174 -11.52 -15.40 -10.76
C GLU A 174 -10.50 -14.45 -10.15
N ALA A 175 -10.77 -13.87 -8.98
CA ALA A 175 -9.83 -13.00 -8.27
C ALA A 175 -8.51 -13.73 -7.93
N LEU A 176 -8.57 -14.98 -7.49
CA LEU A 176 -7.36 -15.80 -7.25
C LEU A 176 -6.55 -15.99 -8.53
N SER A 177 -7.20 -16.25 -9.67
CA SER A 177 -6.53 -16.37 -10.96
C SER A 177 -5.91 -15.03 -11.43
N MET A 178 -6.45 -13.91 -10.98
CA MET A 178 -5.91 -12.57 -11.23
C MET A 178 -4.73 -12.20 -10.32
N GLY A 179 -4.36 -13.03 -9.35
CA GLY A 179 -3.17 -12.85 -8.51
C GLY A 179 -3.40 -11.91 -7.34
N VAL A 180 -4.49 -12.11 -6.58
CA VAL A 180 -4.61 -11.59 -5.21
C VAL A 180 -3.67 -12.37 -4.29
N ASP A 181 -3.15 -11.71 -3.27
CA ASP A 181 -2.15 -12.29 -2.38
C ASP A 181 -2.80 -13.04 -1.21
N LEU A 182 -3.98 -12.58 -0.76
CA LEU A 182 -4.70 -13.07 0.42
C LEU A 182 -6.21 -13.05 0.17
N VAL A 183 -6.93 -13.78 1.02
CA VAL A 183 -8.40 -13.77 1.11
C VAL A 183 -8.80 -13.31 2.51
N GLY A 184 -9.77 -12.37 2.61
CA GLY A 184 -10.29 -11.81 3.85
C GLY A 184 -11.82 -11.79 3.88
#